data_7662d65690375d9fd8218aa1bfed8223
#
_entry.id   7662d65690375d9fd8218aa1bfed8223
#
_cell.length_a   1.000
_cell.length_b   1.000
_cell.length_c   1.000
_cell.angle_alpha   90.00
_cell.angle_beta   90.00
_cell.angle_gamma   90.00
#
_symmetry.space_group_name_H-M   'P 1'
#
loop_
_entity.id
_entity.type
_entity.pdbx_description
1 polymer ?
#
loop_
_entity_poly.entity_id
_entity_poly.type
_entity_poly.pdbx_seq_one_letter_code
_entity_poly.pdbx_strand_id
1 'polypeptide(L)'
;MSSRTRRTALTSGVAALVAVTGLGLGAAPAHADTTPPTATCDPARDYLWEDISAVRVEPTVTEFLAVAIAPGTTGSYTKTLSEVDSVSTTINSSTEVSAEFKAIFAKVSVKVGFSVSSTKATTRTTTVSDTVNFNSPGYYGLYRGTRKVTGEWVRYICARSGSTGYWVSTTNGPGTFTTFDVPEQGTVACSFPEPAGTVRAAARARLVC
;
A
#
# COMPACT_ATOMS: atom_id res chain seq x y z
N MET A 1 39.38 -71.77 4.68
CA MET A 1 40.30 -71.33 5.74
C MET A 1 40.10 -69.91 6.08
N SER A 2 39.90 -69.63 7.36
CA SER A 2 40.05 -68.39 8.12
C SER A 2 39.11 -67.20 7.76
N SER A 3 37.98 -67.08 8.36
CA SER A 3 37.60 -66.32 9.59
C SER A 3 38.38 -65.01 9.83
N ARG A 4 37.67 -63.89 9.72
CA ARG A 4 37.75 -62.75 10.69
C ARG A 4 36.53 -61.86 10.70
N THR A 5 35.81 -62.02 11.75
CA THR A 5 34.76 -61.13 12.29
C THR A 5 35.36 -59.77 12.65
N ARG A 6 34.74 -58.67 12.22
CA ARG A 6 34.92 -57.37 12.92
C ARG A 6 33.58 -56.69 13.09
N ARG A 7 33.31 -56.43 14.35
CA ARG A 7 32.21 -55.70 14.91
C ARG A 7 32.28 -54.22 14.49
N THR A 8 31.19 -53.64 14.07
CA THR A 8 31.07 -52.19 13.91
C THR A 8 29.99 -51.67 14.82
N ALA A 9 30.34 -50.62 15.54
CA ALA A 9 29.58 -49.97 16.57
C ALA A 9 28.43 -49.16 16.00
N LEU A 10 27.29 -49.21 16.69
CA LEU A 10 26.20 -48.27 16.51
C LEU A 10 26.62 -46.89 17.03
N THR A 11 26.56 -45.89 16.18
CA THR A 11 26.56 -44.50 16.59
C THR A 11 25.13 -43.93 16.40
N SER A 12 24.49 -43.74 17.53
CA SER A 12 23.21 -43.07 17.61
C SER A 12 23.41 -41.58 17.26
N GLY A 13 22.89 -41.17 16.10
CA GLY A 13 22.80 -39.77 15.71
C GLY A 13 21.53 -39.15 16.31
N VAL A 14 21.71 -38.28 17.27
CA VAL A 14 20.65 -37.44 17.81
C VAL A 14 20.30 -36.39 16.75
N ALA A 15 19.12 -36.50 16.13
CA ALA A 15 18.60 -35.48 15.24
C ALA A 15 18.02 -34.36 16.12
N ALA A 16 18.74 -33.23 16.20
CA ALA A 16 18.25 -32.01 16.80
C ALA A 16 17.22 -31.37 15.87
N LEU A 17 15.94 -31.45 16.22
CA LEU A 17 14.86 -30.67 15.60
C LEU A 17 15.03 -29.21 16.01
N VAL A 18 15.57 -28.39 15.12
CA VAL A 18 15.53 -26.94 15.24
C VAL A 18 14.12 -26.47 14.84
N ALA A 19 13.27 -26.26 15.82
CA ALA A 19 12.01 -25.55 15.64
C ALA A 19 12.32 -24.08 15.38
N VAL A 20 12.32 -23.69 14.11
CA VAL A 20 12.33 -22.26 13.73
C VAL A 20 10.94 -21.70 14.02
N THR A 21 10.75 -21.19 15.24
CA THR A 21 9.60 -20.34 15.55
C THR A 21 9.78 -19.04 14.78
N GLY A 22 9.10 -18.95 13.63
CA GLY A 22 8.96 -17.69 12.88
C GLY A 22 8.27 -16.68 13.77
N LEU A 23 9.03 -15.79 14.39
CA LEU A 23 8.53 -14.55 14.96
C LEU A 23 8.02 -13.69 13.80
N GLY A 24 6.72 -13.82 13.50
CA GLY A 24 6.01 -12.84 12.71
C GLY A 24 6.11 -11.50 13.44
N LEU A 25 7.08 -10.69 13.05
CA LEU A 25 7.10 -9.27 13.40
C LEU A 25 5.89 -8.63 12.72
N GLY A 26 4.73 -8.75 13.35
CA GLY A 26 3.61 -7.89 13.08
C GLY A 26 4.11 -6.47 13.33
N ALA A 27 4.37 -5.71 12.28
CA ALA A 27 4.60 -4.30 12.39
C ALA A 27 3.38 -3.70 13.10
N ALA A 28 3.51 -3.41 14.39
CA ALA A 28 2.52 -2.63 15.09
C ALA A 28 2.36 -1.32 14.33
N PRO A 29 1.12 -0.86 14.07
CA PRO A 29 0.92 0.44 13.46
C PRO A 29 1.67 1.45 14.33
N ALA A 30 2.65 2.12 13.76
CA ALA A 30 3.31 3.23 14.43
C ALA A 30 2.24 4.30 14.61
N HIS A 31 1.67 4.38 15.81
CA HIS A 31 0.85 5.52 16.19
C HIS A 31 1.76 6.73 16.13
N ALA A 32 1.62 7.55 15.11
CA ALA A 32 2.26 8.86 15.15
C ALA A 32 1.64 9.62 16.32
N ASP A 33 2.49 10.24 17.12
CA ASP A 33 2.04 11.12 18.18
C ASP A 33 1.28 12.28 17.54
N THR A 34 -0.02 12.35 17.79
CA THR A 34 -0.91 13.38 17.24
C THR A 34 -0.95 14.62 18.12
N THR A 35 -0.13 14.67 19.16
CA THR A 35 0.04 15.82 20.03
C THR A 35 1.18 16.71 19.55
N PRO A 36 1.05 18.05 19.62
CA PRO A 36 2.16 18.96 19.36
C PRO A 36 3.36 18.62 20.24
N PRO A 37 4.61 18.82 19.76
CA PRO A 37 5.83 18.41 20.46
C PRO A 37 6.05 19.17 21.79
N THR A 38 5.36 20.29 21.98
CA THR A 38 5.39 21.10 23.20
C THR A 38 3.99 21.51 23.61
N ALA A 39 3.73 21.66 24.91
CA ALA A 39 2.44 22.15 25.41
C ALA A 39 2.20 23.63 25.09
N THR A 40 3.28 24.40 24.94
CA THR A 40 3.25 25.84 24.63
C THR A 40 3.86 26.09 23.26
N CYS A 41 3.45 27.16 22.63
CA CYS A 41 3.95 27.64 21.35
C CYS A 41 4.33 29.14 21.44
N ASP A 42 5.16 29.62 20.53
CA ASP A 42 5.45 31.05 20.37
C ASP A 42 4.52 31.65 19.30
N PRO A 43 3.52 32.47 19.66
CA PRO A 43 2.58 33.02 18.69
C PRO A 43 3.21 33.93 17.62
N ALA A 44 4.48 34.30 17.78
CA ALA A 44 5.22 35.09 16.79
C ALA A 44 5.91 34.23 15.74
N ARG A 45 6.12 32.94 16.03
CA ARG A 45 6.87 31.99 15.20
C ARG A 45 6.06 30.77 14.81
N ASP A 46 5.26 30.25 15.74
CA ASP A 46 4.54 29.01 15.61
C ASP A 46 3.07 29.32 15.26
N TYR A 47 2.75 29.38 13.98
CA TYR A 47 1.37 29.65 13.56
C TYR A 47 0.53 28.37 13.47
N LEU A 48 1.09 27.31 12.92
CA LEU A 48 0.36 26.09 12.55
C LEU A 48 1.23 24.85 12.81
N TRP A 49 0.64 23.85 13.42
CA TRP A 49 1.24 22.52 13.52
C TRP A 49 0.25 21.48 12.96
N GLU A 50 0.76 20.60 12.12
CA GLU A 50 0.00 19.53 11.51
C GLU A 50 0.78 18.23 11.60
N ASP A 51 0.07 17.12 11.82
CA ASP A 51 0.66 15.79 11.76
C ASP A 51 -0.32 14.77 11.17
N ILE A 52 0.21 13.60 10.83
CA ILE A 52 -0.54 12.48 10.27
C ILE A 52 -0.25 11.21 11.07
N SER A 53 -1.31 10.40 11.27
CA SER A 53 -1.25 9.15 12.02
C SER A 53 -1.99 8.03 11.30
N ALA A 54 -1.91 6.83 11.86
CA ALA A 54 -2.63 5.64 11.40
C ALA A 54 -2.52 5.39 9.88
N VAL A 55 -1.37 5.75 9.27
CA VAL A 55 -1.15 5.61 7.83
C VAL A 55 -1.11 4.15 7.44
N ARG A 56 -1.96 3.77 6.48
CA ARG A 56 -2.01 2.44 5.90
C ARG A 56 -1.84 2.54 4.39
N VAL A 57 -1.10 1.59 3.83
CA VAL A 57 -0.89 1.46 2.38
C VAL A 57 -1.44 0.11 1.95
N GLU A 58 -2.39 0.12 1.02
CA GLU A 58 -3.07 -1.07 0.53
C GLU A 58 -2.95 -1.16 -1.00
N PRO A 59 -2.40 -2.27 -1.54
CA PRO A 59 -2.42 -2.50 -2.97
C PRO A 59 -3.87 -2.73 -3.44
N THR A 60 -4.35 -1.88 -4.34
CA THR A 60 -5.73 -1.88 -4.81
C THR A 60 -5.76 -2.04 -6.32
N VAL A 61 -6.46 -3.07 -6.80
CA VAL A 61 -6.69 -3.28 -8.24
C VAL A 61 -7.95 -2.53 -8.62
N THR A 62 -7.82 -1.56 -9.52
CA THR A 62 -8.93 -0.70 -9.94
C THR A 62 -9.67 -1.23 -11.16
N GLU A 63 -8.95 -1.91 -12.04
CA GLU A 63 -9.50 -2.53 -13.25
C GLU A 63 -8.85 -3.89 -13.46
N PHE A 64 -9.63 -4.87 -13.93
CA PHE A 64 -9.16 -6.24 -14.09
C PHE A 64 -9.88 -6.97 -15.23
N LEU A 65 -9.14 -7.85 -15.91
CA LEU A 65 -9.67 -8.79 -16.87
C LEU A 65 -8.87 -10.09 -16.85
N ALA A 66 -9.55 -11.22 -16.64
CA ALA A 66 -8.95 -12.53 -16.80
C ALA A 66 -9.01 -13.01 -18.26
N VAL A 67 -7.93 -13.60 -18.76
CA VAL A 67 -7.79 -14.09 -20.14
C VAL A 67 -7.15 -15.47 -20.12
N ALA A 68 -7.78 -16.42 -20.79
CA ALA A 68 -7.21 -17.74 -21.05
C ALA A 68 -6.68 -17.81 -22.50
N ILE A 69 -5.40 -18.13 -22.65
CA ILE A 69 -4.75 -18.34 -23.96
C ILE A 69 -4.57 -19.83 -24.17
N ALA A 70 -5.26 -20.37 -25.18
CA ALA A 70 -5.21 -21.79 -25.50
C ALA A 70 -3.85 -22.22 -26.07
N PRO A 71 -3.46 -23.50 -25.92
CA PRO A 71 -2.28 -24.06 -26.57
C PRO A 71 -2.31 -23.83 -28.07
N GLY A 72 -1.17 -23.44 -28.64
CA GLY A 72 -1.03 -23.14 -30.06
C GLY A 72 -1.53 -21.75 -30.50
N THR A 73 -2.04 -20.96 -29.55
CA THR A 73 -2.47 -19.58 -29.82
C THR A 73 -1.39 -18.61 -29.37
N THR A 74 -0.99 -17.72 -30.27
CA THR A 74 -0.07 -16.60 -30.00
C THR A 74 -0.62 -15.34 -30.67
N GLY A 75 -0.20 -14.17 -30.21
CA GLY A 75 -0.58 -12.90 -30.85
C GLY A 75 -0.99 -11.82 -29.86
N SER A 76 -1.56 -10.77 -30.42
CA SER A 76 -2.04 -9.63 -29.62
C SER A 76 -3.51 -9.81 -29.23
N TYR A 77 -3.80 -9.38 -28.03
CA TYR A 77 -5.13 -9.39 -27.47
C TYR A 77 -5.47 -7.98 -26.97
N THR A 78 -6.51 -7.40 -27.54
CA THR A 78 -6.99 -6.07 -27.14
C THR A 78 -8.36 -6.21 -26.51
N LYS A 79 -8.49 -5.78 -25.27
CA LYS A 79 -9.79 -5.77 -24.57
C LYS A 79 -9.88 -4.62 -23.60
N THR A 80 -11.10 -4.21 -23.34
CA THR A 80 -11.42 -3.24 -22.31
C THR A 80 -11.38 -3.90 -20.94
N LEU A 81 -10.63 -3.32 -20.01
CA LEU A 81 -10.62 -3.75 -18.61
C LEU A 81 -11.94 -3.35 -17.94
N SER A 82 -12.43 -4.21 -17.06
CA SER A 82 -13.60 -3.91 -16.24
C SER A 82 -13.19 -3.23 -14.95
N GLU A 83 -13.90 -2.17 -14.57
CA GLU A 83 -13.74 -1.54 -13.27
C GLU A 83 -14.14 -2.52 -12.16
N VAL A 84 -13.28 -2.67 -11.15
CA VAL A 84 -13.50 -3.55 -10.00
C VAL A 84 -13.45 -2.80 -8.69
N ASP A 85 -12.76 -1.66 -8.66
CA ASP A 85 -12.69 -0.75 -7.53
C ASP A 85 -12.31 0.65 -8.03
N SER A 86 -12.54 1.68 -7.22
CA SER A 86 -12.04 3.02 -7.51
C SER A 86 -11.54 3.70 -6.25
N VAL A 87 -10.46 4.46 -6.37
CA VAL A 87 -9.89 5.25 -5.29
C VAL A 87 -9.94 6.71 -5.65
N SER A 88 -10.46 7.53 -4.74
CA SER A 88 -10.49 8.98 -4.90
C SER A 88 -9.67 9.65 -3.81
N THR A 89 -9.00 10.75 -4.15
CA THR A 89 -8.36 11.60 -3.14
C THR A 89 -9.45 12.33 -2.38
N THR A 90 -9.49 12.13 -1.07
CA THR A 90 -10.48 12.74 -0.16
C THR A 90 -9.82 13.26 1.10
N ILE A 91 -10.46 14.25 1.69
CA ILE A 91 -10.18 14.70 3.06
C ILE A 91 -11.50 14.85 3.79
N ASN A 92 -11.62 14.27 4.98
CA ASN A 92 -12.88 14.19 5.72
C ASN A 92 -14.06 13.68 4.88
N SER A 93 -13.79 12.68 4.02
CA SER A 93 -14.76 12.13 3.04
C SER A 93 -15.19 13.09 1.91
N SER A 94 -14.69 14.33 1.89
CA SER A 94 -14.89 15.26 0.78
C SER A 94 -13.86 15.03 -0.32
N THR A 95 -14.28 15.04 -1.58
CA THR A 95 -13.39 15.02 -2.74
C THR A 95 -12.84 16.40 -3.08
N GLU A 96 -13.29 17.46 -2.39
CA GLU A 96 -12.75 18.80 -2.55
C GLU A 96 -11.52 18.96 -1.66
N VAL A 97 -10.35 19.02 -2.30
CA VAL A 97 -9.08 19.26 -1.63
C VAL A 97 -8.68 20.71 -1.83
N SER A 98 -8.87 21.53 -0.79
CA SER A 98 -8.43 22.93 -0.82
C SER A 98 -6.90 23.04 -0.73
N ALA A 99 -6.36 24.20 -1.09
CA ALA A 99 -4.93 24.46 -1.08
C ALA A 99 -4.29 24.23 0.31
N GLU A 100 -5.04 24.47 1.39
CA GLU A 100 -4.59 24.30 2.77
C GLU A 100 -4.29 22.84 3.13
N PHE A 101 -4.92 21.84 2.48
CA PHE A 101 -4.67 20.43 2.73
C PHE A 101 -3.52 19.83 1.92
N LYS A 102 -2.95 20.57 0.97
CA LYS A 102 -1.81 20.09 0.18
C LYS A 102 -0.60 19.75 1.05
N ALA A 103 -0.39 20.48 2.14
CA ALA A 103 0.68 20.24 3.08
C ALA A 103 0.54 18.85 3.77
N ILE A 104 -0.68 18.42 4.06
CA ILE A 104 -0.96 17.10 4.63
C ILE A 104 -0.51 16.01 3.65
N PHE A 105 -0.90 16.09 2.37
CA PHE A 105 -0.49 15.11 1.35
C PHE A 105 1.02 15.11 1.08
N ALA A 106 1.69 16.27 1.21
CA ALA A 106 3.15 16.32 1.16
C ALA A 106 3.77 15.53 2.32
N LYS A 107 3.26 15.67 3.53
CA LYS A 107 3.69 14.87 4.70
C LYS A 107 3.39 13.38 4.50
N VAL A 108 2.23 13.03 3.94
CA VAL A 108 1.88 11.66 3.58
C VAL A 108 2.93 11.08 2.63
N SER A 109 3.28 11.80 1.56
CA SER A 109 4.29 11.35 0.59
C SER A 109 5.63 11.05 1.24
N VAL A 110 6.09 11.91 2.15
CA VAL A 110 7.32 11.68 2.92
C VAL A 110 7.20 10.42 3.79
N LYS A 111 6.08 10.25 4.48
CA LYS A 111 5.88 9.13 5.42
C LYS A 111 5.79 7.77 4.73
N VAL A 112 5.17 7.70 3.54
CA VAL A 112 5.04 6.45 2.78
C VAL A 112 6.22 6.19 1.84
N GLY A 113 7.08 7.18 1.59
CA GLY A 113 8.26 7.06 0.74
C GLY A 113 7.98 7.11 -0.76
N PHE A 114 6.81 7.59 -1.17
CA PHE A 114 6.45 7.81 -2.57
C PHE A 114 5.45 8.95 -2.72
N SER A 115 5.33 9.50 -3.93
CA SER A 115 4.40 10.60 -4.22
C SER A 115 2.96 10.11 -4.21
N VAL A 116 2.08 10.84 -3.54
CA VAL A 116 0.64 10.59 -3.56
C VAL A 116 -0.11 11.75 -4.22
N SER A 117 -1.31 11.47 -4.72
CA SER A 117 -2.18 12.50 -5.29
C SER A 117 -2.56 13.53 -4.23
N SER A 118 -2.32 14.81 -4.50
CA SER A 118 -2.62 15.96 -3.61
C SER A 118 -3.73 16.87 -4.14
N THR A 119 -4.42 16.46 -5.21
CA THR A 119 -5.49 17.22 -5.85
C THR A 119 -6.72 16.34 -5.96
N LYS A 120 -7.87 16.95 -6.29
CA LYS A 120 -9.09 16.20 -6.64
C LYS A 120 -8.77 15.26 -7.81
N ALA A 121 -8.63 13.98 -7.50
CA ALA A 121 -8.32 12.94 -8.48
C ALA A 121 -9.04 11.65 -8.13
N THR A 122 -9.29 10.84 -9.14
CA THR A 122 -9.84 9.49 -8.99
C THR A 122 -9.11 8.56 -9.95
N THR A 123 -8.98 7.31 -9.56
CA THR A 123 -8.43 6.26 -10.43
C THR A 123 -9.43 5.79 -11.50
N ARG A 124 -10.67 6.24 -11.41
CA ARG A 124 -11.72 5.88 -12.36
C ARG A 124 -11.39 6.42 -13.76
N THR A 125 -11.23 5.51 -14.70
CA THR A 125 -11.03 5.82 -16.11
C THR A 125 -12.27 5.43 -16.91
N THR A 126 -12.65 6.26 -17.86
CA THR A 126 -13.90 6.08 -18.61
C THR A 126 -13.88 4.92 -19.59
N THR A 127 -12.73 4.56 -20.12
CA THR A 127 -12.55 3.34 -20.95
C THR A 127 -11.07 3.17 -21.25
N VAL A 128 -10.51 2.00 -20.93
CA VAL A 128 -9.13 1.68 -21.29
C VAL A 128 -9.10 0.37 -22.02
N SER A 129 -8.60 0.43 -23.26
CA SER A 129 -8.28 -0.77 -24.02
C SER A 129 -6.77 -0.99 -23.96
N ASP A 130 -6.36 -2.10 -23.40
CA ASP A 130 -4.96 -2.50 -23.37
C ASP A 130 -4.72 -3.59 -24.42
N THR A 131 -3.64 -3.43 -25.19
CA THR A 131 -3.17 -4.44 -26.12
C THR A 131 -1.97 -5.16 -25.52
N VAL A 132 -2.11 -6.45 -25.31
CA VAL A 132 -1.04 -7.28 -24.74
C VAL A 132 -0.73 -8.41 -25.70
N ASN A 133 0.56 -8.67 -25.91
CA ASN A 133 1.05 -9.78 -26.70
C ASN A 133 1.33 -10.98 -25.80
N PHE A 134 0.75 -12.12 -26.13
CA PHE A 134 0.99 -13.37 -25.45
C PHE A 134 1.80 -14.31 -26.35
N ASN A 135 2.95 -14.76 -25.82
CA ASN A 135 3.87 -15.65 -26.54
C ASN A 135 3.74 -17.12 -26.10
N SER A 136 2.94 -17.37 -25.09
CA SER A 136 2.73 -18.71 -24.53
C SER A 136 1.28 -18.92 -24.08
N PRO A 137 0.79 -20.16 -24.13
CA PRO A 137 -0.50 -20.48 -23.55
C PRO A 137 -0.48 -20.32 -22.04
N GLY A 138 -1.64 -20.01 -21.46
CA GLY A 138 -1.73 -19.83 -20.00
C GLY A 138 -2.96 -19.05 -19.58
N TYR A 139 -3.06 -18.86 -18.25
CA TYR A 139 -4.11 -18.06 -17.65
C TYR A 139 -3.51 -16.77 -17.09
N TYR A 140 -3.98 -15.66 -17.59
CA TYR A 140 -3.42 -14.33 -17.38
C TYR A 140 -4.46 -13.37 -16.83
N GLY A 141 -4.01 -12.36 -16.06
CA GLY A 141 -4.82 -11.24 -15.64
C GLY A 141 -4.22 -9.93 -16.15
N LEU A 142 -4.96 -9.18 -16.94
CA LEU A 142 -4.64 -7.80 -17.27
C LEU A 142 -5.20 -6.93 -16.14
N TYR A 143 -4.40 -5.98 -15.64
CA TYR A 143 -4.82 -5.17 -14.51
C TYR A 143 -4.34 -3.72 -14.62
N ARG A 144 -5.08 -2.85 -13.96
CA ARG A 144 -4.65 -1.56 -13.47
C ARG A 144 -4.85 -1.50 -11.97
N GLY A 145 -4.02 -0.76 -11.30
CA GLY A 145 -4.16 -0.60 -9.87
C GLY A 145 -3.21 0.44 -9.32
N THR A 146 -3.32 0.67 -8.04
CA THR A 146 -2.51 1.66 -7.33
C THR A 146 -2.30 1.24 -5.88
N ARG A 147 -1.40 1.93 -5.20
CA ARG A 147 -1.30 1.85 -3.73
C ARG A 147 -2.23 2.90 -3.13
N LYS A 148 -3.36 2.45 -2.59
CA LYS A 148 -4.28 3.27 -1.81
C LYS A 148 -3.63 3.59 -0.47
N VAL A 149 -3.67 4.84 -0.07
CA VAL A 149 -3.15 5.33 1.22
C VAL A 149 -4.30 5.96 1.99
N THR A 150 -4.50 5.48 3.21
CA THR A 150 -5.49 6.04 4.14
C THR A 150 -4.80 6.41 5.45
N GLY A 151 -5.39 7.31 6.21
CA GLY A 151 -4.89 7.69 7.51
C GLY A 151 -5.69 8.80 8.15
N GLU A 152 -5.15 9.29 9.25
CA GLU A 152 -5.71 10.38 10.03
C GLU A 152 -4.78 11.58 10.00
N TRP A 153 -5.34 12.77 10.18
CA TRP A 153 -4.58 14.00 10.28
C TRP A 153 -5.13 14.87 11.41
N VAL A 154 -4.24 15.67 11.98
CA VAL A 154 -4.58 16.66 13.01
C VAL A 154 -3.98 18.01 12.64
N ARG A 155 -4.63 19.08 13.06
CA ARG A 155 -4.18 20.45 12.88
C ARG A 155 -4.41 21.25 14.16
N TYR A 156 -3.39 21.96 14.58
CA TYR A 156 -3.41 22.86 15.72
C TYR A 156 -2.94 24.24 15.28
N ILE A 157 -3.53 25.26 15.84
CA ILE A 157 -3.08 26.65 15.73
C ILE A 157 -2.52 27.13 17.06
N CYS A 158 -1.52 27.98 17.02
CA CYS A 158 -0.99 28.62 18.21
C CYS A 158 -1.88 29.80 18.61
N ALA A 159 -2.68 29.62 19.66
CA ALA A 159 -3.54 30.66 20.21
C ALA A 159 -2.79 31.46 21.26
N ARG A 160 -2.85 32.81 21.19
CA ARG A 160 -2.22 33.70 22.16
C ARG A 160 -3.03 33.79 23.45
N SER A 161 -2.33 33.71 24.59
CA SER A 161 -2.87 34.01 25.91
C SER A 161 -1.87 34.89 26.68
N GLY A 162 -2.09 36.16 26.71
CA GLY A 162 -1.11 37.12 27.29
C GLY A 162 0.19 37.15 26.48
N SER A 163 1.31 36.86 27.17
CA SER A 163 2.66 36.77 26.56
C SER A 163 3.03 35.35 26.08
N THR A 164 2.20 34.34 26.36
CA THR A 164 2.43 32.94 26.00
C THR A 164 1.41 32.49 24.99
N GLY A 165 1.75 31.45 24.20
CA GLY A 165 0.86 30.76 23.32
C GLY A 165 0.64 29.32 23.75
N TYR A 166 -0.46 28.73 23.32
CA TYR A 166 -0.79 27.32 23.49
C TYR A 166 -1.45 26.76 22.24
N TRP A 167 -1.24 25.48 22.01
CA TRP A 167 -1.80 24.80 20.85
C TRP A 167 -3.28 24.49 21.06
N VAL A 168 -4.12 24.91 20.10
CA VAL A 168 -5.56 24.65 20.07
C VAL A 168 -5.90 23.89 18.81
N SER A 169 -6.59 22.76 18.94
CA SER A 169 -7.11 22.03 17.79
C SER A 169 -8.08 22.90 16.98
N THR A 170 -7.94 22.90 15.68
CA THR A 170 -8.86 23.64 14.80
C THR A 170 -10.20 22.92 14.68
N THR A 171 -11.27 23.68 14.40
CA THR A 171 -12.62 23.14 14.16
C THR A 171 -12.69 22.19 12.94
N ASN A 172 -11.72 22.27 12.03
CA ASN A 172 -11.64 21.42 10.83
C ASN A 172 -10.71 20.20 10.99
N GLY A 173 -10.19 19.95 12.18
CA GLY A 173 -9.37 18.79 12.52
C GLY A 173 -9.64 18.29 13.95
N PRO A 174 -9.43 17.02 14.28
CA PRO A 174 -8.82 15.96 13.47
C PRO A 174 -9.77 15.42 12.38
N GLY A 175 -9.19 14.73 11.41
CA GLY A 175 -9.95 14.14 10.33
C GLY A 175 -9.23 12.97 9.66
N THR A 176 -9.85 12.44 8.61
CA THR A 176 -9.30 11.33 7.84
C THR A 176 -8.91 11.78 6.43
N PHE A 177 -8.02 11.04 5.81
CA PHE A 177 -7.70 11.22 4.40
C PHE A 177 -7.64 9.88 3.66
N THR A 178 -7.93 9.94 2.38
CA THR A 178 -7.64 8.88 1.41
C THR A 178 -6.90 9.52 0.24
N THR A 179 -5.90 8.83 -0.27
CA THR A 179 -5.18 9.22 -1.49
C THR A 179 -4.59 7.98 -2.14
N PHE A 180 -3.86 8.14 -3.24
CA PHE A 180 -3.27 7.04 -3.97
C PHE A 180 -2.00 7.46 -4.71
N ASP A 181 -1.15 6.48 -5.01
CA ASP A 181 0.04 6.60 -5.84
C ASP A 181 -0.31 6.68 -7.33
N VAL A 182 0.67 6.96 -8.15
CA VAL A 182 0.54 6.87 -9.61
C VAL A 182 0.03 5.47 -9.98
N PRO A 183 -1.09 5.37 -10.73
CA PRO A 183 -1.60 4.07 -11.15
C PRO A 183 -0.58 3.31 -12.02
N GLU A 184 -0.41 2.03 -11.74
CA GLU A 184 0.35 1.10 -12.55
C GLU A 184 -0.58 0.21 -13.36
N GLN A 185 -0.07 -0.33 -14.46
CA GLN A 185 -0.77 -1.32 -15.27
C GLN A 185 0.17 -2.45 -15.67
N GLY A 186 -0.39 -3.61 -15.96
CA GLY A 186 0.41 -4.75 -16.38
C GLY A 186 -0.36 -6.04 -16.53
N THR A 187 0.41 -7.11 -16.61
CA THR A 187 -0.10 -8.46 -16.74
C THR A 187 0.48 -9.34 -15.66
N VAL A 188 -0.34 -10.19 -15.07
CA VAL A 188 0.04 -11.27 -14.15
C VAL A 188 -0.36 -12.62 -14.71
N ALA A 189 0.31 -13.69 -14.31
CA ALA A 189 0.03 -15.04 -14.76
C ALA A 189 -0.03 -16.01 -13.57
N CYS A 190 -0.82 -17.07 -13.71
CA CYS A 190 -0.88 -18.14 -12.71
C CYS A 190 0.47 -18.82 -12.49
N SER A 191 1.29 -18.94 -13.54
CA SER A 191 2.58 -19.61 -13.51
C SER A 191 3.70 -18.88 -12.76
N PHE A 192 3.52 -17.58 -12.45
CA PHE A 192 4.56 -16.79 -11.80
C PHE A 192 4.07 -16.23 -10.47
N PRO A 193 4.81 -16.44 -9.37
CA PRO A 193 4.52 -15.80 -8.10
C PRO A 193 4.84 -14.30 -8.17
N GLU A 194 4.07 -13.49 -7.45
CA GLU A 194 4.29 -12.06 -7.34
C GLU A 194 4.68 -11.69 -5.90
N PRO A 195 5.55 -10.70 -5.69
CA PRO A 195 5.95 -10.26 -4.36
C PRO A 195 4.73 -9.82 -3.52
N ALA A 196 4.62 -10.33 -2.29
CA ALA A 196 3.54 -9.97 -1.38
C ALA A 196 3.48 -8.45 -1.12
N GLY A 197 2.29 -7.90 -0.92
CA GLY A 197 2.07 -6.48 -0.66
C GLY A 197 2.18 -5.58 -1.90
N THR A 198 2.28 -6.15 -3.10
CA THR A 198 2.29 -5.39 -4.37
C THR A 198 0.92 -5.40 -5.04
N VAL A 199 0.67 -4.42 -5.90
CA VAL A 199 -0.55 -4.39 -6.74
C VAL A 199 -0.58 -5.61 -7.67
N ARG A 200 0.58 -6.08 -8.15
CA ARG A 200 0.71 -7.30 -8.93
C ARG A 200 0.22 -8.54 -8.17
N ALA A 201 0.61 -8.68 -6.90
CA ALA A 201 0.14 -9.78 -6.05
C ALA A 201 -1.37 -9.71 -5.82
N ALA A 202 -1.92 -8.51 -5.60
CA ALA A 202 -3.36 -8.29 -5.48
C ALA A 202 -4.10 -8.64 -6.78
N ALA A 203 -3.53 -8.29 -7.94
CA ALA A 203 -4.07 -8.66 -9.26
C ALA A 203 -4.01 -10.17 -9.49
N ARG A 204 -2.89 -10.82 -9.16
CA ARG A 204 -2.75 -12.28 -9.29
C ARG A 204 -3.73 -13.04 -8.40
N ALA A 205 -4.01 -12.53 -7.20
CA ALA A 205 -5.00 -13.14 -6.30
C ALA A 205 -6.43 -13.14 -6.85
N ARG A 206 -6.72 -12.30 -7.88
CA ARG A 206 -8.00 -12.31 -8.61
C ARG A 206 -8.08 -13.38 -9.70
N LEU A 207 -6.94 -13.99 -10.06
CA LEU A 207 -6.92 -15.18 -10.90
C LEU A 207 -7.24 -16.40 -10.02
N VAL A 208 -8.20 -17.19 -10.46
CA VAL A 208 -8.48 -18.48 -9.83
C VAL A 208 -7.43 -19.46 -10.33
N CYS A 209 -6.26 -19.43 -9.71
CA CYS A 209 -5.17 -20.37 -9.99
C CYS A 209 -5.33 -21.63 -9.07
#